data_3d2c4684b90e209cad4050ed02481dbf
#
_entry.id   3d2c4684b90e209cad4050ed02481dbf
#
_cell.length_a   1.000
_cell.length_b   1.000
_cell.length_c   1.000
_cell.angle_alpha   90.00
_cell.angle_beta   90.00
_cell.angle_gamma   90.00
#
_symmetry.space_group_name_H-M   'P 1'
#
loop_
_entity.id
_entity.type
_entity.pdbx_description
1 polymer ?
#
loop_
_entity_poly.entity_id
_entity_poly.type
_entity_poly.pdbx_seq_one_letter_code
_entity_poly.pdbx_strand_id
1 'polypeptide(L)'
;MQKNQKNCCGVWMDGHKAMIVKLGEGATNIGIIDSDMDEAYYHDGEKIIGSFSGRQHESPEKTISERKHNIEKKYMKQIFEEIKNNDEIYIIGPGEMRHRFEHFIEAEHKRDAHKIKANDSCDYLREVHIVDRIKKYFKIS
;
A
#
# COMPACT_ATOMS: atom_id res chain seq x y z
N MET A 1 -10.00 25.46 22.68
CA MET A 1 -9.82 25.27 21.94
C MET A 1 -9.17 24.39 21.45
N GLN A 2 -9.22 23.81 20.98
CA GLN A 2 -8.71 22.96 20.61
C GLN A 2 -8.00 23.11 19.62
N LYS A 3 -7.31 22.78 19.40
CA LYS A 3 -6.57 22.91 18.61
C LYS A 3 -6.77 22.20 17.62
N ASN A 4 -6.44 22.24 16.71
CA ASN A 4 -6.61 21.58 15.66
C ASN A 4 -5.90 20.37 15.73
N GLN A 5 -6.46 19.27 15.89
CA GLN A 5 -5.80 18.11 15.91
C GLN A 5 -5.70 17.65 14.54
N LYS A 6 -4.57 17.35 14.00
CA LYS A 6 -4.40 16.85 12.66
C LYS A 6 -4.68 15.39 12.65
N ASN A 7 -5.25 14.91 11.57
CA ASN A 7 -5.45 13.50 11.38
C ASN A 7 -4.18 12.97 10.72
N CYS A 8 -3.56 12.02 11.38
CA CYS A 8 -2.32 11.45 10.89
C CYS A 8 -2.48 9.98 10.61
N CYS A 9 -1.76 9.45 9.66
CA CYS A 9 -1.77 8.02 9.45
C CYS A 9 -0.41 7.52 9.05
N GLY A 10 -0.15 6.26 9.35
CA GLY A 10 1.06 5.60 8.91
C GLY A 10 0.65 4.41 8.09
N VAL A 11 1.46 4.06 7.11
CA VAL A 11 1.22 2.91 6.27
C VAL A 11 2.46 2.08 6.24
N TRP A 12 2.39 0.84 6.74
CA TRP A 12 3.47 -0.12 6.57
C TRP A 12 3.04 -0.96 5.38
N MET A 13 3.87 -1.12 4.38
CA MET A 13 3.46 -1.88 3.22
C MET A 13 4.58 -2.63 2.56
N ASP A 14 4.24 -3.74 1.92
CA ASP A 14 5.14 -4.44 1.04
C ASP A 14 4.28 -4.78 -0.17
N GLY A 15 4.70 -5.65 -1.03
CA GLY A 15 3.97 -5.98 -2.24
C GLY A 15 2.76 -6.85 -2.02
N HIS A 16 2.57 -7.39 -0.81
CA HIS A 16 1.47 -8.28 -0.53
C HIS A 16 0.40 -7.67 0.37
N LYS A 17 0.78 -6.85 1.29
CA LYS A 17 -0.23 -6.26 2.17
C LYS A 17 0.21 -4.92 2.72
N ALA A 18 -0.76 -4.15 3.16
CA ALA A 18 -0.50 -2.87 3.79
C ALA A 18 -1.27 -2.82 5.09
N MET A 19 -0.65 -2.26 6.11
CA MET A 19 -1.30 -2.04 7.37
C MET A 19 -1.41 -0.55 7.54
N ILE A 20 -2.61 -0.04 7.66
CA ILE A 20 -2.85 1.38 7.76
C ILE A 20 -3.26 1.71 9.18
N VAL A 21 -2.55 2.61 9.81
CA VAL A 21 -2.80 2.99 11.19
C VAL A 21 -3.22 4.44 11.20
N LYS A 22 -4.48 4.73 11.48
CA LYS A 22 -4.98 6.09 11.50
C LYS A 22 -5.05 6.56 12.94
N LEU A 23 -4.48 7.72 13.19
CA LEU A 23 -4.42 8.29 14.53
C LEU A 23 -5.13 9.64 14.53
N GLY A 24 -6.11 9.79 15.34
CA GLY A 24 -6.81 11.05 15.42
C GLY A 24 -7.73 11.11 16.61
N GLU A 25 -7.81 12.23 17.24
CA GLU A 25 -8.72 12.43 18.34
C GLU A 25 -8.67 11.34 19.40
N GLY A 26 -7.48 10.92 19.73
CA GLY A 26 -7.34 9.92 20.77
C GLY A 26 -7.66 8.50 20.36
N ALA A 27 -8.03 8.30 19.11
CA ALA A 27 -8.38 6.98 18.64
C ALA A 27 -7.31 6.41 17.72
N THR A 28 -7.20 5.10 17.70
CA THR A 28 -6.27 4.42 16.81
C THR A 28 -7.11 3.42 16.02
N ASN A 29 -7.12 3.56 14.71
CA ASN A 29 -7.85 2.64 13.88
C ASN A 29 -6.88 1.93 12.95
N ILE A 30 -6.98 0.62 12.87
CA ILE A 30 -6.07 -0.17 12.07
C ILE A 30 -6.82 -0.90 10.98
N GLY A 31 -6.33 -0.82 9.77
CA GLY A 31 -6.91 -1.53 8.64
C GLY A 31 -5.85 -2.30 7.89
N ILE A 32 -6.23 -3.38 7.27
CA ILE A 32 -5.29 -4.18 6.49
C ILE A 32 -5.85 -4.28 5.09
N ILE A 33 -4.99 -4.09 4.09
CA ILE A 33 -5.37 -4.26 2.70
C ILE A 33 -4.44 -5.29 2.11
N ASP A 34 -4.99 -6.32 1.47
CA ASP A 34 -4.21 -7.35 0.84
C ASP A 34 -4.16 -7.04 -0.65
N SER A 35 -3.02 -7.20 -1.27
CA SER A 35 -2.90 -6.86 -2.67
C SER A 35 -3.44 -7.95 -3.57
N ASP A 36 -3.56 -9.18 -3.05
CA ASP A 36 -3.96 -10.32 -3.82
C ASP A 36 -2.92 -10.61 -4.90
N MET A 37 -1.67 -10.27 -4.63
CA MET A 37 -0.62 -10.45 -5.61
C MET A 37 -0.44 -11.89 -6.06
N ASP A 38 -0.81 -12.84 -5.22
CA ASP A 38 -0.64 -14.22 -5.62
C ASP A 38 -1.55 -14.56 -6.80
N GLU A 39 -2.61 -13.83 -7.01
CA GLU A 39 -3.46 -14.09 -8.12
C GLU A 39 -2.77 -13.85 -9.46
N ALA A 40 -1.68 -13.15 -9.45
CA ALA A 40 -0.95 -12.92 -10.69
C ALA A 40 -0.45 -14.27 -11.21
N TYR A 41 -0.16 -15.18 -10.29
CA TYR A 41 0.39 -16.47 -10.69
C TYR A 41 -0.69 -17.55 -10.76
N TYR A 42 -1.68 -17.52 -9.96
CA TYR A 42 -2.68 -18.54 -9.96
C TYR A 42 -4.04 -18.01 -10.29
N HIS A 43 -4.28 -17.70 -11.51
CA HIS A 43 -5.54 -17.17 -11.86
C HIS A 43 -6.37 -18.35 -12.29
N ASP A 44 -7.47 -18.58 -11.68
CA ASP A 44 -8.33 -19.62 -12.07
C ASP A 44 -8.57 -19.78 -13.50
N GLY A 45 -8.87 -18.83 -14.16
CA GLY A 45 -9.17 -19.02 -15.50
C GLY A 45 -8.01 -19.46 -16.29
N GLU A 46 -6.91 -19.50 -15.79
CA GLU A 46 -5.82 -19.73 -16.50
C GLU A 46 -5.53 -21.07 -16.65
N LYS A 47 -6.05 -21.87 -16.18
CA LYS A 47 -5.86 -23.13 -16.31
C LYS A 47 -4.99 -23.41 -17.36
N ILE A 48 -4.16 -24.06 -17.23
CA ILE A 48 -3.30 -24.52 -18.13
C ILE A 48 -3.77 -24.72 -19.37
N ILE A 49 -4.79 -25.20 -19.50
CA ILE A 49 -5.31 -25.43 -20.67
C ILE A 49 -5.21 -24.45 -21.56
N GLY A 50 -5.59 -23.45 -21.25
CA GLY A 50 -5.66 -22.50 -22.18
C GLY A 50 -4.47 -22.38 -22.84
N SER A 51 -3.54 -22.69 -22.20
CA SER A 51 -2.41 -22.43 -22.80
C SER A 51 -2.20 -23.09 -24.02
N PHE A 52 -2.70 -24.16 -24.29
CA PHE A 52 -2.32 -24.70 -25.37
C PHE A 52 -3.08 -24.44 -26.46
N SER A 53 -3.88 -23.73 -26.43
CA SER A 53 -4.71 -23.62 -27.45
C SER A 53 -3.92 -22.99 -28.45
N GLY A 54 -2.87 -23.02 -28.40
CA GLY A 54 -2.18 -22.49 -29.42
C GLY A 54 -2.23 -21.16 -29.81
N ARG A 55 -2.94 -20.49 -29.43
CA ARG A 55 -3.00 -19.26 -29.83
C ARG A 55 -2.30 -18.43 -29.07
N GLN A 56 -1.59 -18.63 -28.43
CA GLN A 56 -1.08 -17.86 -27.67
C GLN A 56 -0.04 -17.12 -28.19
N HIS A 57 -0.08 -16.11 -28.29
CA HIS A 57 0.92 -15.36 -28.81
C HIS A 57 1.63 -14.71 -27.69
N GLU A 58 1.13 -14.66 -26.49
CA GLU A 58 1.86 -14.03 -25.46
C GLU A 58 2.51 -14.99 -24.59
N SER A 59 3.68 -14.75 -24.09
CA SER A 59 4.36 -15.67 -23.24
C SER A 59 3.69 -15.64 -21.89
N PRO A 60 3.74 -16.71 -21.14
CA PRO A 60 3.16 -16.72 -19.82
C PRO A 60 3.79 -15.67 -18.93
N GLU A 61 5.08 -15.41 -19.08
CA GLU A 61 5.73 -14.43 -18.31
C GLU A 61 5.19 -13.05 -18.54
N LYS A 62 4.89 -12.73 -19.79
CA LYS A 62 4.39 -11.43 -20.08
C LYS A 62 3.01 -11.28 -19.48
N THR A 63 2.19 -12.33 -19.54
CA THR A 63 0.85 -12.26 -19.00
C THR A 63 0.90 -12.07 -17.48
N ILE A 64 1.81 -12.77 -16.81
CA ILE A 64 1.94 -12.64 -15.39
C ILE A 64 2.40 -11.23 -15.05
N SER A 65 3.34 -10.71 -15.83
CA SER A 65 3.87 -9.38 -15.57
C SER A 65 2.76 -8.32 -15.68
N GLU A 66 1.88 -8.46 -16.66
CA GLU A 66 0.81 -7.53 -16.83
C GLU A 66 -0.19 -7.64 -15.68
N ARG A 67 -0.46 -8.86 -15.20
CA ARG A 67 -1.36 -9.02 -14.11
C ARG A 67 -0.77 -8.40 -12.85
N LYS A 68 0.53 -8.59 -12.63
CA LYS A 68 1.17 -8.03 -11.45
C LYS A 68 1.05 -6.51 -11.47
N HIS A 69 1.24 -5.91 -12.63
CA HIS A 69 1.17 -4.48 -12.76
C HIS A 69 -0.24 -3.98 -12.43
N ASN A 70 -1.26 -4.67 -12.95
CA ASN A 70 -2.63 -4.28 -12.71
C ASN A 70 -3.04 -4.46 -11.25
N ILE A 71 -2.59 -5.55 -10.63
CA ILE A 71 -2.89 -5.81 -9.25
C ILE A 71 -2.20 -4.76 -8.37
N GLU A 72 -0.96 -4.42 -8.69
CA GLU A 72 -0.22 -3.45 -7.94
C GLU A 72 -0.91 -2.09 -8.02
N LYS A 73 -1.38 -1.71 -9.19
CA LYS A 73 -2.03 -0.44 -9.36
C LYS A 73 -3.33 -0.39 -8.57
N LYS A 74 -4.10 -1.48 -8.58
CA LYS A 74 -5.34 -1.52 -7.86
C LYS A 74 -5.05 -1.44 -6.36
N TYR A 75 -4.01 -2.11 -5.91
CA TYR A 75 -3.60 -2.12 -4.52
C TYR A 75 -3.27 -0.69 -4.06
N MET A 76 -2.46 0.01 -4.85
CA MET A 76 -2.08 1.37 -4.49
C MET A 76 -3.29 2.30 -4.45
N LYS A 77 -4.26 2.09 -5.35
CA LYS A 77 -5.45 2.89 -5.35
C LYS A 77 -6.27 2.63 -4.09
N GLN A 78 -6.34 1.38 -3.66
CA GLN A 78 -7.10 1.04 -2.48
C GLN A 78 -6.47 1.68 -1.23
N ILE A 79 -5.15 1.65 -1.13
CA ILE A 79 -4.48 2.25 0.00
C ILE A 79 -4.73 3.75 0.00
N PHE A 80 -4.60 4.39 -1.15
CA PHE A 80 -4.77 5.83 -1.23
C PHE A 80 -6.18 6.24 -0.82
N GLU A 81 -7.21 5.48 -1.21
CA GLU A 81 -8.57 5.82 -0.85
C GLU A 81 -8.74 5.82 0.67
N GLU A 82 -7.99 4.96 1.37
CA GLU A 82 -8.11 4.90 2.80
C GLU A 82 -7.38 6.04 3.50
N ILE A 83 -6.35 6.59 2.92
CA ILE A 83 -5.54 7.57 3.61
C ILE A 83 -5.71 9.00 3.12
N LYS A 84 -6.39 9.20 2.03
CA LYS A 84 -6.41 10.50 1.38
C LYS A 84 -6.96 11.65 2.22
N ASN A 85 -7.77 11.35 3.20
CA ASN A 85 -8.33 12.41 4.03
C ASN A 85 -7.49 12.75 5.26
N ASN A 86 -6.32 12.13 5.39
CA ASN A 86 -5.46 12.45 6.50
C ASN A 86 -4.56 13.63 6.14
N ASP A 87 -4.17 14.39 7.13
CA ASP A 87 -3.34 15.57 6.90
C ASP A 87 -1.87 15.25 6.79
N GLU A 88 -1.42 14.22 7.48
CA GLU A 88 -0.03 13.82 7.42
C GLU A 88 0.08 12.33 7.25
N ILE A 89 0.97 11.89 6.39
CA ILE A 89 1.12 10.49 6.07
C ILE A 89 2.58 10.07 6.25
N TYR A 90 2.78 8.94 6.93
CA TYR A 90 4.11 8.39 7.15
C TYR A 90 4.11 7.01 6.51
N ILE A 91 5.01 6.77 5.57
CA ILE A 91 5.07 5.50 4.85
C ILE A 91 6.31 4.74 5.28
N ILE A 92 6.16 3.46 5.59
CA ILE A 92 7.29 2.61 5.96
C ILE A 92 7.12 1.23 5.35
N GLY A 93 8.17 0.50 5.26
CA GLY A 93 8.11 -0.88 4.78
C GLY A 93 9.42 -1.34 4.22
N PRO A 94 9.51 -2.63 3.91
CA PRO A 94 10.72 -3.17 3.35
C PRO A 94 10.67 -3.00 1.83
N GLY A 95 11.79 -2.99 1.21
CA GLY A 95 11.84 -3.02 -0.24
C GLY A 95 11.37 -1.77 -0.93
N GLU A 96 10.97 -1.93 -2.17
CA GLU A 96 10.67 -0.81 -3.03
C GLU A 96 9.21 -0.42 -3.18
N MET A 97 8.30 -1.21 -2.67
CA MET A 97 6.90 -0.92 -2.87
C MET A 97 6.49 0.43 -2.29
N ARG A 98 7.08 0.81 -1.17
CA ARG A 98 6.78 2.08 -0.55
C ARG A 98 7.17 3.25 -1.46
N HIS A 99 8.24 3.08 -2.25
CA HIS A 99 8.65 4.13 -3.17
C HIS A 99 7.70 4.18 -4.35
N ARG A 100 7.23 3.04 -4.83
CA ARG A 100 6.30 3.00 -5.94
C ARG A 100 4.98 3.65 -5.52
N PHE A 101 4.59 3.45 -4.27
CA PHE A 101 3.36 4.05 -3.78
C PHE A 101 3.50 5.58 -3.71
N GLU A 102 4.64 6.06 -3.25
CA GLU A 102 4.85 7.50 -3.19
C GLU A 102 4.84 8.07 -4.61
N HIS A 103 5.48 7.40 -5.56
CA HIS A 103 5.50 7.84 -6.94
C HIS A 103 4.07 7.85 -7.51
N PHE A 104 3.26 6.86 -7.15
CA PHE A 104 1.89 6.78 -7.60
C PHE A 104 1.13 8.03 -7.11
N ILE A 105 1.32 8.42 -5.87
CA ILE A 105 0.64 9.59 -5.35
C ILE A 105 1.15 10.85 -6.05
N GLU A 106 2.44 10.95 -6.28
CA GLU A 106 3.00 12.11 -6.96
C GLU A 106 2.49 12.23 -8.40
N ALA A 107 2.28 11.13 -9.06
CA ALA A 107 1.84 11.15 -10.44
C ALA A 107 0.33 11.29 -10.59
N GLU A 108 -0.42 10.57 -9.77
CA GLU A 108 -1.86 10.54 -9.93
C GLU A 108 -2.63 11.42 -8.95
N HIS A 109 -2.03 11.81 -7.86
CA HIS A 109 -2.70 12.58 -6.85
C HIS A 109 -1.77 13.69 -6.35
N LYS A 110 -1.21 14.44 -7.31
CA LYS A 110 -0.26 15.46 -7.02
C LYS A 110 -0.65 16.42 -5.94
N ARG A 111 -1.91 16.77 -5.82
CA ARG A 111 -2.30 17.68 -4.81
C ARG A 111 -2.10 17.15 -3.44
N ASP A 112 -2.06 15.83 -3.24
CA ASP A 112 -1.92 15.24 -1.94
C ASP A 112 -0.49 14.82 -1.62
N ALA A 113 0.41 14.96 -2.56
CA ALA A 113 1.80 14.52 -2.34
C ALA A 113 2.47 15.21 -1.17
N HIS A 114 2.12 16.45 -0.92
CA HIS A 114 2.75 17.18 0.16
C HIS A 114 2.40 16.64 1.54
N LYS A 115 1.39 15.76 1.62
CA LYS A 115 1.00 15.19 2.90
C LYS A 115 1.97 14.11 3.35
N ILE A 116 2.76 13.56 2.43
CA ILE A 116 3.71 12.52 2.77
C ILE A 116 4.88 13.18 3.48
N LYS A 117 5.02 12.89 4.77
CA LYS A 117 6.05 13.53 5.57
C LYS A 117 7.34 12.74 5.65
N ALA A 118 7.29 11.45 5.48
CA ALA A 118 8.48 10.62 5.48
C ALA A 118 8.18 9.28 4.85
N ASN A 119 9.21 8.65 4.30
CA ASN A 119 9.06 7.35 3.66
C ASN A 119 10.33 6.59 4.02
N ASP A 120 10.25 5.76 5.04
CA ASP A 120 11.42 5.11 5.59
C ASP A 120 11.45 3.60 5.44
N SER A 121 12.63 3.08 5.33
CA SER A 121 12.81 1.66 5.25
C SER A 121 12.47 1.05 6.61
N CYS A 122 11.81 -0.10 6.60
CA CYS A 122 11.42 -0.73 7.84
C CYS A 122 11.22 -2.20 7.56
N ASP A 123 11.89 -3.07 8.31
CA ASP A 123 11.75 -4.49 8.12
C ASP A 123 10.40 -5.01 8.52
N TYR A 124 10.19 -6.31 8.44
CA TYR A 124 8.96 -6.93 8.84
C TYR A 124 8.88 -6.87 10.37
N LEU A 125 7.80 -6.34 10.87
CA LEU A 125 7.60 -6.22 12.29
C LEU A 125 6.22 -6.75 12.63
N ARG A 126 6.01 -7.07 13.89
CA ARG A 126 4.70 -7.49 14.31
C ARG A 126 3.82 -6.26 14.34
N GLU A 127 2.53 -6.46 14.24
CA GLU A 127 1.59 -5.35 14.20
C GLU A 127 1.75 -4.38 15.35
N VAL A 128 1.94 -4.89 16.55
CA VAL A 128 2.07 -4.00 17.68
C VAL A 128 3.29 -3.10 17.55
N HIS A 129 4.35 -3.58 16.93
CA HIS A 129 5.55 -2.79 16.78
C HIS A 129 5.39 -1.77 15.65
N ILE A 130 4.59 -2.11 14.64
CA ILE A 130 4.34 -1.17 13.56
C ILE A 130 3.53 0.00 14.11
N VAL A 131 2.51 -0.30 14.90
CA VAL A 131 1.68 0.74 15.49
C VAL A 131 2.55 1.64 16.37
N ASP A 132 3.42 1.03 17.19
CA ASP A 132 4.26 1.77 18.08
C ASP A 132 5.19 2.69 17.31
N ARG A 133 5.78 2.21 16.24
CA ARG A 133 6.70 3.01 15.45
C ARG A 133 5.98 4.20 14.84
N ILE A 134 4.75 4.00 14.35
CA ILE A 134 3.99 5.07 13.74
C ILE A 134 3.62 6.11 14.81
N LYS A 135 3.20 5.64 15.98
CA LYS A 135 2.84 6.55 17.04
C LYS A 135 4.06 7.37 17.47
N LYS A 136 5.22 6.75 17.53
CA LYS A 136 6.40 7.46 17.91
C LYS A 136 6.76 8.53 16.90
N TYR A 137 6.59 8.23 15.64
CA TYR A 137 6.92 9.18 14.60
C TYR A 137 6.08 10.45 14.79
N PHE A 138 4.80 10.28 15.09
CA PHE A 138 3.92 11.43 15.25
C PHE A 138 3.89 11.94 16.69
N LYS A 139 4.70 11.34 17.56
CA LYS A 139 4.78 11.74 18.96
C LYS A 139 3.46 11.61 19.68
N ILE A 140 2.77 10.52 19.44
CA ILE A 140 1.50 10.22 20.07
C ILE A 140 1.70 9.04 20.96
N SER A 141 1.16 9.09 22.18
CA SER A 141 1.34 7.98 23.13
C SER A 141 0.30 6.90 23.03
#